data_5e69bdb4eafe432d87ec6f267122d284
#
_entry.id   5e69bdb4eafe432d87ec6f267122d284
#
_cell.length_a   1.000
_cell.length_b   1.000
_cell.length_c   1.000
_cell.angle_alpha   90.00
_cell.angle_beta   90.00
_cell.angle_gamma   90.00
#
_symmetry.space_group_name_H-M   'P 1'
#
loop_
_entity.id
_entity.type
_entity.pdbx_description
1 polymer ?
#
loop_
_entity_poly.entity_id
_entity_poly.type
_entity_poly.pdbx_seq_one_letter_code
_entity_poly.pdbx_strand_id
1 'polypeptide(L)'
;MSTNLIEQLSAVIATGEVSRSGLARAAGLHPNSLRKLGSPDWNPTADTLGRLEKLLQRGNTGVLVSAEAIIDEARNGRMFILVDDADRENEGDLVIPAQMATPDAINFMARHGRGLICLALTKDRVDALGLAPMTSTNRSRNTTAFTVSIEATDGISTGISAADRARTIAVAIDAAHGPEALVSPGHVFPLVAQPGGVLVRAGHTEAAVDVARLAGLNPSGVICEVMREDGTMARLDDLMQFAAVHGLKIGTIRDLIAYRLKKDHMVERVATTGFTAKSGAQWQAQVFRDKATGAEQLAMVHGSIDPDHPVLVRMHSLDLFADVLGEASERSGLLPGAMAMIEAQGAGVIVALHAASPGSLSRATDLRSGKPGEAGEALRSYGIGAQILAALGIHDMILLSNTCHSPVALSGYGLAIIEERRIELAA
;
A
#
# COMPACT_ATOMS: atom_id res chain seq x y z
N MET A 1 21.84 -13.29 27.79
CA MET A 1 21.32 -11.95 27.38
C MET A 1 21.72 -11.56 25.97
N SER A 2 22.92 -11.86 25.48
CA SER A 2 23.36 -11.49 24.12
C SER A 2 22.62 -12.17 22.96
N THR A 3 22.16 -13.41 23.13
CA THR A 3 21.54 -14.20 22.06
C THR A 3 20.21 -13.58 21.59
N ASN A 4 19.39 -13.11 22.53
CA ASN A 4 18.11 -12.46 22.24
C ASN A 4 18.29 -11.12 21.46
N LEU A 5 19.31 -10.33 21.80
CA LEU A 5 19.63 -9.06 21.13
C LEU A 5 20.04 -9.29 19.67
N ILE A 6 20.88 -10.30 19.41
CA ILE A 6 21.35 -10.64 18.06
C ILE A 6 20.19 -11.15 17.20
N GLU A 7 19.31 -11.97 17.77
CA GLU A 7 18.10 -12.47 17.08
C GLU A 7 17.15 -11.33 16.72
N GLN A 8 16.88 -10.40 17.64
CA GLN A 8 16.04 -9.23 17.40
C GLN A 8 16.62 -8.31 16.33
N LEU A 9 17.93 -8.01 16.39
CA LEU A 9 18.60 -7.20 15.36
C LEU A 9 18.61 -7.89 14.00
N SER A 10 18.81 -9.22 13.98
CA SER A 10 18.80 -10.01 12.75
C SER A 10 17.40 -10.08 12.15
N ALA A 11 16.36 -10.17 12.97
CA ALA A 11 14.95 -10.10 12.52
C ALA A 11 14.65 -8.74 11.87
N VAL A 12 15.03 -7.63 12.51
CA VAL A 12 14.86 -6.28 11.94
C VAL A 12 15.59 -6.12 10.59
N ILE A 13 16.79 -6.70 10.44
CA ILE A 13 17.52 -6.66 9.16
C ILE A 13 16.90 -7.59 8.12
N ALA A 14 16.34 -8.73 8.55
CA ALA A 14 15.71 -9.72 7.65
C ALA A 14 14.42 -9.22 7.02
N THR A 15 13.74 -8.22 7.61
CA THR A 15 12.59 -7.53 6.97
C THR A 15 13.00 -6.77 5.71
N GLY A 16 14.30 -6.50 5.51
CA GLY A 16 14.82 -5.70 4.38
C GLY A 16 14.58 -4.20 4.50
N GLU A 17 13.91 -3.76 5.57
CA GLU A 17 13.52 -2.35 5.78
C GLU A 17 14.68 -1.48 6.27
N VAL A 18 15.65 -2.08 6.99
CA VAL A 18 16.82 -1.37 7.51
C VAL A 18 18.10 -2.11 7.15
N SER A 19 19.05 -1.42 6.54
CA SER A 19 20.37 -2.00 6.26
C SER A 19 21.23 -2.11 7.55
N ARG A 20 22.17 -3.05 7.59
CA ARG A 20 23.14 -3.16 8.70
C ARG A 20 23.86 -1.85 9.00
N SER A 21 24.24 -1.09 7.96
CA SER A 21 24.89 0.20 8.08
C SER A 21 23.94 1.30 8.57
N GLY A 22 22.66 1.25 8.19
CA GLY A 22 21.60 2.14 8.67
C GLY A 22 21.35 1.93 10.17
N LEU A 23 21.19 0.67 10.59
CA LEU A 23 21.02 0.31 12.00
C LEU A 23 22.22 0.73 12.86
N ALA A 24 23.45 0.58 12.33
CA ALA A 24 24.65 1.05 13.02
C ALA A 24 24.64 2.58 13.22
N ARG A 25 24.32 3.35 12.17
CA ARG A 25 24.19 4.81 12.26
C ARG A 25 23.12 5.24 13.25
N ALA A 26 21.95 4.61 13.20
CA ALA A 26 20.85 4.89 14.13
C ALA A 26 21.24 4.64 15.61
N ALA A 27 22.15 3.68 15.86
CA ALA A 27 22.75 3.45 17.18
C ALA A 27 23.88 4.41 17.53
N GLY A 28 24.22 5.38 16.66
CA GLY A 28 25.36 6.25 16.82
C GLY A 28 26.71 5.52 16.70
N LEU A 29 26.75 4.44 15.93
CA LEU A 29 27.94 3.60 15.69
C LEU A 29 28.49 3.85 14.29
N HIS A 30 29.77 3.50 14.09
CA HIS A 30 30.34 3.50 12.75
C HIS A 30 29.56 2.54 11.81
N PRO A 31 29.30 2.89 10.54
CA PRO A 31 28.48 2.07 9.62
C PRO A 31 28.89 0.60 9.49
N ASN A 32 30.20 0.30 9.67
CA ASN A 32 30.73 -1.06 9.58
C ASN A 32 30.62 -1.86 10.86
N SER A 33 30.15 -1.28 11.98
CA SER A 33 30.09 -1.96 13.29
C SER A 33 29.22 -3.21 13.30
N LEU A 34 28.22 -3.27 12.42
CA LEU A 34 27.29 -4.41 12.30
C LEU A 34 27.58 -5.29 11.06
N ARG A 35 28.71 -5.08 10.36
CA ARG A 35 29.04 -5.85 9.14
C ARG A 35 29.07 -7.35 9.39
N LYS A 36 29.57 -7.78 10.57
CA LYS A 36 29.69 -9.19 10.98
C LYS A 36 28.57 -9.66 11.90
N LEU A 37 27.49 -8.89 12.09
CA LEU A 37 26.37 -9.28 12.95
C LEU A 37 25.82 -10.66 12.53
N GLY A 38 25.68 -11.57 13.51
CA GLY A 38 25.26 -12.95 13.28
C GLY A 38 26.40 -13.91 12.90
N SER A 39 27.63 -13.43 12.68
CA SER A 39 28.82 -14.26 12.46
C SER A 39 29.48 -14.65 13.80
N PRO A 40 30.08 -15.85 13.91
CA PRO A 40 30.86 -16.24 15.08
C PRO A 40 32.03 -15.29 15.41
N ASP A 41 32.53 -14.56 14.40
CA ASP A 41 33.64 -13.60 14.52
C ASP A 41 33.19 -12.19 14.96
N TRP A 42 31.87 -11.98 15.20
CA TRP A 42 31.40 -10.69 15.66
C TRP A 42 31.60 -10.53 17.15
N ASN A 43 32.53 -9.68 17.52
CA ASN A 43 32.88 -9.40 18.92
C ASN A 43 32.66 -7.92 19.25
N PRO A 44 31.39 -7.51 19.52
CA PRO A 44 31.06 -6.13 19.86
C PRO A 44 31.53 -5.76 21.28
N THR A 45 31.88 -4.48 21.47
CA THR A 45 32.16 -3.93 22.79
C THR A 45 30.88 -3.82 23.62
N ALA A 46 31.02 -3.73 24.96
CA ALA A 46 29.87 -3.49 25.85
C ALA A 46 29.14 -2.16 25.51
N ASP A 47 29.88 -1.12 25.11
CA ASP A 47 29.31 0.15 24.62
C ASP A 47 28.49 -0.06 23.36
N THR A 48 29.00 -0.84 22.39
CA THR A 48 28.26 -1.20 21.16
C THR A 48 26.95 -1.91 21.49
N LEU A 49 27.00 -2.93 22.38
CA LEU A 49 25.81 -3.66 22.81
C LEU A 49 24.82 -2.75 23.54
N GLY A 50 25.28 -1.91 24.47
CA GLY A 50 24.43 -0.98 25.20
C GLY A 50 23.77 0.07 24.32
N ARG A 51 24.41 0.53 23.24
CA ARG A 51 23.83 1.44 22.25
C ARG A 51 22.79 0.73 21.39
N LEU A 52 23.03 -0.52 21.01
CA LEU A 52 22.08 -1.33 20.26
C LEU A 52 20.87 -1.74 21.10
N GLU A 53 21.08 -2.11 22.40
CA GLU A 53 19.98 -2.35 23.33
C GLU A 53 19.13 -1.10 23.55
N LYS A 54 19.77 0.08 23.72
CA LYS A 54 19.05 1.37 23.80
C LYS A 54 18.31 1.68 22.51
N LEU A 55 18.87 1.34 21.34
CA LEU A 55 18.18 1.51 20.06
C LEU A 55 16.97 0.59 19.98
N LEU A 56 17.10 -0.69 20.34
CA LEU A 56 15.97 -1.63 20.36
C LEU A 56 14.95 -1.29 21.45
N GLN A 57 15.38 -0.79 22.60
CA GLN A 57 14.49 -0.26 23.64
C GLN A 57 13.80 1.04 23.18
N ARG A 58 14.48 1.90 22.41
CA ARG A 58 13.90 3.03 21.71
C ARG A 58 13.03 2.60 20.52
N GLY A 59 13.40 1.53 19.83
CA GLY A 59 12.61 0.90 18.75
C GLY A 59 11.40 0.10 19.28
N ASN A 60 11.43 -0.36 20.54
CA ASN A 60 10.26 -0.87 21.26
C ASN A 60 9.38 0.26 21.83
N THR A 61 9.81 1.51 21.79
CA THR A 61 9.00 2.73 21.88
C THR A 61 8.75 3.29 20.48
N GLY A 62 8.49 2.40 19.53
CA GLY A 62 7.68 2.55 18.35
C GLY A 62 7.84 3.82 17.52
N VAL A 63 8.99 4.05 16.88
CA VAL A 63 9.06 5.05 15.80
C VAL A 63 8.42 4.48 14.53
N LEU A 64 8.84 3.28 14.08
CA LEU A 64 8.16 2.55 13.00
C LEU A 64 7.07 1.65 13.61
N VAL A 65 5.82 1.87 13.21
CA VAL A 65 4.66 1.26 13.84
C VAL A 65 3.67 0.70 12.80
N SER A 66 2.74 -0.15 13.27
CA SER A 66 1.70 -0.71 12.41
C SER A 66 0.72 0.35 11.90
N ALA A 67 -0.05 0.01 10.85
CA ALA A 67 -1.10 0.87 10.32
C ALA A 67 -2.16 1.22 11.38
N GLU A 68 -2.51 0.28 12.29
CA GLU A 68 -3.43 0.55 13.40
C GLU A 68 -2.91 1.67 14.31
N ALA A 69 -1.63 1.64 14.65
CA ALA A 69 -1.04 2.65 15.50
C ALA A 69 -0.98 4.03 14.82
N ILE A 70 -0.81 4.09 13.50
CA ILE A 70 -0.92 5.34 12.71
C ILE A 70 -2.36 5.86 12.69
N ILE A 71 -3.33 4.97 12.51
CA ILE A 71 -4.75 5.33 12.57
C ILE A 71 -5.12 5.88 13.97
N ASP A 72 -4.53 5.32 15.03
CA ASP A 72 -4.71 5.83 16.39
C ASP A 72 -4.03 7.18 16.61
N GLU A 73 -2.84 7.45 16.03
CA GLU A 73 -2.26 8.80 16.03
C GLU A 73 -3.19 9.81 15.36
N ALA A 74 -3.70 9.46 14.17
CA ALA A 74 -4.66 10.29 13.44
C ALA A 74 -5.91 10.58 14.27
N ARG A 75 -6.52 9.55 14.89
CA ARG A 75 -7.71 9.67 15.74
C ARG A 75 -7.49 10.61 16.93
N ASN A 76 -6.28 10.60 17.48
CA ASN A 76 -5.89 11.47 18.58
C ASN A 76 -5.40 12.86 18.13
N GLY A 77 -5.50 13.20 16.85
CA GLY A 77 -5.09 14.49 16.30
C GLY A 77 -3.58 14.71 16.30
N ARG A 78 -2.78 13.65 16.41
CA ARG A 78 -1.32 13.74 16.40
C ARG A 78 -0.78 13.58 14.98
N MET A 79 0.28 14.34 14.69
CA MET A 79 1.03 14.24 13.45
C MET A 79 1.87 12.97 13.44
N PHE A 80 2.02 12.37 12.28
CA PHE A 80 2.84 11.17 12.04
C PHE A 80 3.54 11.29 10.69
N ILE A 81 4.41 10.34 10.38
CA ILE A 81 5.09 10.24 9.08
C ILE A 81 4.56 9.02 8.36
N LEU A 82 4.27 9.16 7.08
CA LEU A 82 4.08 8.04 6.16
C LEU A 82 5.24 7.97 5.19
N VAL A 83 5.72 6.76 4.91
CA VAL A 83 6.75 6.49 3.90
C VAL A 83 6.19 5.62 2.80
N ASP A 84 6.56 5.92 1.57
CA ASP A 84 6.22 5.09 0.42
C ASP A 84 7.36 4.11 0.06
N ASP A 85 7.12 3.28 -0.95
CA ASP A 85 8.07 2.28 -1.38
C ASP A 85 9.31 2.91 -2.04
N ALA A 86 10.47 2.24 -1.87
CA ALA A 86 11.74 2.64 -2.45
C ALA A 86 11.70 2.74 -4.00
N ASP A 87 10.83 1.95 -4.63
CA ASP A 87 10.66 1.91 -6.08
C ASP A 87 9.76 3.05 -6.61
N ARG A 88 9.05 3.79 -5.71
CA ARG A 88 8.16 4.89 -6.09
C ARG A 88 8.86 6.24 -5.97
N GLU A 89 8.68 6.97 -4.89
CA GLU A 89 9.33 8.26 -4.57
C GLU A 89 10.45 8.06 -3.57
N ASN A 90 10.33 7.03 -2.72
CA ASN A 90 11.22 6.73 -1.62
C ASN A 90 11.36 7.93 -0.68
N GLU A 91 10.23 8.53 -0.30
CA GLU A 91 10.13 9.75 0.50
C GLU A 91 9.26 9.51 1.73
N GLY A 92 9.29 10.44 2.67
CA GLY A 92 8.40 10.46 3.81
C GLY A 92 7.77 11.82 3.98
N ASP A 93 6.45 11.81 4.20
CA ASP A 93 5.66 12.99 4.45
C ASP A 93 5.21 13.07 5.91
N LEU A 94 5.31 14.27 6.49
CA LEU A 94 4.53 14.63 7.66
C LEU A 94 3.05 14.64 7.28
N VAL A 95 2.23 13.96 8.06
CA VAL A 95 0.80 13.83 7.80
C VAL A 95 0.01 14.17 9.06
N ILE A 96 -1.06 14.94 8.90
CA ILE A 96 -2.06 15.18 9.94
C ILE A 96 -3.45 15.19 9.30
N PRO A 97 -4.51 14.63 9.94
CA PRO A 97 -5.88 14.81 9.46
C PRO A 97 -6.21 16.29 9.32
N ALA A 98 -6.80 16.69 8.20
CA ALA A 98 -6.97 18.12 7.90
C ALA A 98 -7.81 18.87 8.93
N GLN A 99 -8.80 18.22 9.57
CA GLN A 99 -9.57 18.83 10.66
C GLN A 99 -8.76 19.09 11.93
N MET A 100 -7.56 18.52 12.05
CA MET A 100 -6.61 18.71 13.16
C MET A 100 -5.43 19.62 12.77
N ALA A 101 -5.44 20.20 11.57
CA ALA A 101 -4.38 21.04 11.03
C ALA A 101 -4.43 22.46 11.67
N THR A 102 -3.96 22.57 12.91
CA THR A 102 -3.82 23.82 13.64
C THR A 102 -2.71 24.70 13.05
N PRO A 103 -2.67 26.02 13.36
CA PRO A 103 -1.54 26.89 12.99
C PRO A 103 -0.18 26.32 13.45
N ASP A 104 -0.12 25.72 14.63
CA ASP A 104 1.12 25.11 15.14
C ASP A 104 1.54 23.89 14.30
N ALA A 105 0.59 23.05 13.86
CA ALA A 105 0.87 21.92 12.98
C ALA A 105 1.40 22.39 11.62
N ILE A 106 0.78 23.41 11.02
CA ILE A 106 1.24 24.01 9.76
C ILE A 106 2.62 24.65 9.92
N ASN A 107 2.85 25.35 11.03
CA ASN A 107 4.16 25.93 11.34
C ASN A 107 5.23 24.84 11.51
N PHE A 108 4.89 23.73 12.17
CA PHE A 108 5.78 22.59 12.32
C PHE A 108 6.18 22.01 10.96
N MET A 109 5.21 21.76 10.07
CA MET A 109 5.45 21.28 8.71
C MET A 109 6.35 22.24 7.92
N ALA A 110 6.05 23.54 7.93
CA ALA A 110 6.84 24.54 7.22
C ALA A 110 8.28 24.65 7.73
N ARG A 111 8.47 24.58 9.07
CA ARG A 111 9.77 24.73 9.71
C ARG A 111 10.63 23.48 9.63
N HIS A 112 10.04 22.32 9.85
CA HIS A 112 10.77 21.07 10.04
C HIS A 112 10.65 20.12 8.85
N GLY A 113 9.47 20.06 8.17
CA GLY A 113 9.30 19.32 6.93
C GLY A 113 10.00 20.01 5.77
N ARG A 114 9.74 21.28 5.58
CA ARG A 114 10.32 22.16 4.53
C ARG A 114 9.84 21.83 3.11
N GLY A 115 8.94 20.84 2.97
CA GLY A 115 8.28 20.47 1.75
C GLY A 115 7.13 21.39 1.36
N LEU A 116 6.37 21.01 0.36
CA LEU A 116 5.18 21.71 -0.06
C LEU A 116 4.00 21.27 0.81
N ILE A 117 3.37 22.20 1.53
CA ILE A 117 2.18 21.88 2.31
C ILE A 117 0.99 21.74 1.39
N CYS A 118 0.51 20.50 1.25
CA CYS A 118 -0.59 20.13 0.38
C CYS A 118 -1.81 19.64 1.17
N LEU A 119 -3.00 19.87 0.63
CA LEU A 119 -4.27 19.43 1.20
C LEU A 119 -4.85 18.27 0.36
N ALA A 120 -4.73 17.04 0.85
CA ALA A 120 -5.33 15.86 0.22
C ALA A 120 -6.84 15.85 0.48
N LEU A 121 -7.62 15.80 -0.58
CA LEU A 121 -9.09 15.81 -0.57
C LEU A 121 -9.64 14.64 -1.38
N THR A 122 -10.85 14.21 -1.04
CA THR A 122 -11.61 13.30 -1.90
C THR A 122 -12.05 14.02 -3.19
N LYS A 123 -12.24 13.25 -4.26
CA LYS A 123 -12.78 13.80 -5.52
C LYS A 123 -14.11 14.52 -5.32
N ASP A 124 -15.02 13.94 -4.53
CA ASP A 124 -16.35 14.53 -4.27
C ASP A 124 -16.22 15.91 -3.60
N ARG A 125 -15.26 16.09 -2.68
CA ARG A 125 -15.03 17.39 -2.04
C ARG A 125 -14.44 18.40 -3.03
N VAL A 126 -13.49 17.99 -3.86
CA VAL A 126 -12.91 18.83 -4.91
C VAL A 126 -13.99 19.29 -5.90
N ASP A 127 -14.87 18.38 -6.30
CA ASP A 127 -16.00 18.70 -7.21
C ASP A 127 -16.98 19.67 -6.53
N ALA A 128 -17.32 19.45 -5.25
CA ALA A 128 -18.21 20.35 -4.50
C ALA A 128 -17.63 21.76 -4.31
N LEU A 129 -16.29 21.88 -4.24
CA LEU A 129 -15.60 23.17 -4.19
C LEU A 129 -15.36 23.79 -5.58
N GLY A 130 -15.69 23.09 -6.66
CA GLY A 130 -15.50 23.57 -8.03
C GLY A 130 -14.03 23.79 -8.42
N LEU A 131 -13.09 23.07 -7.79
CA LEU A 131 -11.66 23.26 -8.04
C LEU A 131 -11.21 22.62 -9.34
N ALA A 132 -10.75 23.44 -10.27
CA ALA A 132 -10.23 22.96 -11.54
C ALA A 132 -8.84 22.31 -11.37
N PRO A 133 -8.47 21.33 -12.21
CA PRO A 133 -7.09 20.83 -12.28
C PRO A 133 -6.11 21.98 -12.55
N MET A 134 -4.93 21.93 -11.94
CA MET A 134 -3.87 22.94 -12.14
C MET A 134 -3.40 23.01 -13.59
N THR A 135 -3.53 21.93 -14.34
CA THR A 135 -3.20 21.85 -15.76
C THR A 135 -4.18 20.95 -16.50
N SER A 136 -4.47 21.27 -17.76
CA SER A 136 -5.29 20.44 -18.63
C SER A 136 -4.60 19.15 -19.06
N THR A 137 -3.26 19.10 -18.98
CA THR A 137 -2.45 17.93 -19.34
C THR A 137 -1.40 17.69 -18.28
N ASN A 138 -1.64 16.71 -17.41
CA ASN A 138 -0.67 16.33 -16.39
C ASN A 138 0.44 15.47 -17.00
N ARG A 139 1.70 15.98 -16.94
CA ARG A 139 2.90 15.31 -17.41
C ARG A 139 3.89 15.01 -16.28
N SER A 140 3.47 15.15 -15.02
CA SER A 140 4.33 14.80 -13.89
C SER A 140 4.58 13.30 -13.84
N ARG A 141 5.78 12.91 -13.38
CA ARG A 141 6.23 11.51 -13.33
C ARG A 141 5.22 10.59 -12.63
N ASN A 142 4.65 11.05 -11.52
CA ASN A 142 3.74 10.27 -10.68
C ASN A 142 2.27 10.67 -10.86
N THR A 143 1.97 11.50 -11.88
CA THR A 143 0.63 11.98 -12.23
C THR A 143 -0.17 12.55 -11.04
N THR A 144 0.53 13.16 -10.06
CA THR A 144 -0.10 13.76 -8.87
C THR A 144 -1.14 14.80 -9.29
N ALA A 145 -2.38 14.62 -8.83
CA ALA A 145 -3.54 15.36 -9.29
C ALA A 145 -3.68 16.69 -8.53
N PHE A 146 -2.82 17.66 -8.83
CA PHE A 146 -2.95 19.02 -8.32
C PHE A 146 -4.17 19.72 -8.90
N THR A 147 -4.89 20.45 -8.03
CA THR A 147 -5.83 21.47 -8.45
C THR A 147 -5.18 22.86 -8.40
N VAL A 148 -5.91 23.88 -8.85
CA VAL A 148 -5.50 25.28 -8.60
C VAL A 148 -5.27 25.50 -7.11
N SER A 149 -4.27 26.32 -6.76
CA SER A 149 -4.02 26.69 -5.37
C SER A 149 -5.12 27.60 -4.84
N ILE A 150 -5.39 27.55 -3.55
CA ILE A 150 -6.54 28.18 -2.92
C ILE A 150 -6.18 29.02 -1.72
N GLU A 151 -7.09 29.97 -1.40
CA GLU A 151 -7.16 30.71 -0.15
C GLU A 151 -8.61 30.85 0.31
N ALA A 152 -8.81 30.99 1.64
CA ALA A 152 -10.11 31.37 2.17
C ALA A 152 -10.45 32.81 1.77
N THR A 153 -11.72 33.06 1.41
CA THR A 153 -12.20 34.42 1.07
C THR A 153 -12.10 35.35 2.29
N ASP A 154 -12.32 34.82 3.50
CA ASP A 154 -12.40 35.57 4.72
C ASP A 154 -11.55 35.01 5.86
N GLY A 155 -11.10 35.88 6.77
CA GLY A 155 -10.39 35.49 7.98
C GLY A 155 -8.90 35.19 7.78
N ILE A 156 -8.33 35.68 6.69
CA ILE A 156 -6.89 35.63 6.38
C ILE A 156 -6.30 37.03 6.22
N SER A 157 -4.97 37.11 6.27
CA SER A 157 -4.23 38.35 5.96
C SER A 157 -3.65 38.31 4.55
N THR A 158 -2.41 37.79 4.40
CA THR A 158 -1.74 37.61 3.08
C THR A 158 -1.78 36.17 2.59
N GLY A 159 -2.39 35.27 3.36
CA GLY A 159 -2.59 33.85 2.98
C GLY A 159 -1.44 32.92 3.33
N ILE A 160 -0.18 33.37 3.35
CA ILE A 160 1.00 32.52 3.51
C ILE A 160 1.29 32.13 4.98
N SER A 161 0.81 32.90 5.96
CA SER A 161 1.08 32.59 7.37
C SER A 161 0.54 31.20 7.76
N ALA A 162 1.11 30.59 8.80
CA ALA A 162 0.61 29.32 9.30
C ALA A 162 -0.87 29.41 9.72
N ALA A 163 -1.27 30.53 10.30
CA ALA A 163 -2.67 30.78 10.68
C ALA A 163 -3.58 30.92 9.47
N ASP A 164 -3.17 31.64 8.43
CA ASP A 164 -3.96 31.83 7.22
C ASP A 164 -4.13 30.50 6.46
N ARG A 165 -3.07 29.71 6.34
CA ARG A 165 -3.15 28.37 5.70
C ARG A 165 -4.02 27.40 6.49
N ALA A 166 -3.91 27.38 7.83
CA ALA A 166 -4.79 26.57 8.68
C ALA A 166 -6.26 27.01 8.53
N ARG A 167 -6.53 28.31 8.43
CA ARG A 167 -7.88 28.84 8.16
C ARG A 167 -8.39 28.36 6.79
N THR A 168 -7.59 28.47 5.75
CA THR A 168 -7.93 28.03 4.40
C THR A 168 -8.25 26.53 4.36
N ILE A 169 -7.44 25.71 5.04
CA ILE A 169 -7.69 24.28 5.17
C ILE A 169 -9.02 24.00 5.88
N ALA A 170 -9.28 24.67 7.00
CA ALA A 170 -10.53 24.51 7.75
C ALA A 170 -11.76 24.85 6.91
N VAL A 171 -11.72 25.94 6.13
CA VAL A 171 -12.79 26.31 5.18
C VAL A 171 -12.93 25.26 4.07
N ALA A 172 -11.81 24.83 3.49
CA ALA A 172 -11.82 23.87 2.39
C ALA A 172 -12.42 22.50 2.74
N ILE A 173 -12.30 22.04 3.99
CA ILE A 173 -12.84 20.72 4.42
C ILE A 173 -14.24 20.80 5.01
N ASP A 174 -14.75 21.98 5.35
CA ASP A 174 -16.07 22.16 5.94
C ASP A 174 -17.17 22.00 4.88
N ALA A 175 -18.02 21.00 5.03
CA ALA A 175 -19.10 20.70 4.12
C ALA A 175 -20.14 21.83 4.00
N ALA A 176 -20.20 22.76 4.96
CA ALA A 176 -21.08 23.92 4.90
C ALA A 176 -20.63 25.00 3.91
N HIS A 177 -19.36 24.95 3.46
CA HIS A 177 -18.78 25.90 2.53
C HIS A 177 -18.72 25.35 1.11
N GLY A 178 -19.08 26.17 0.13
CA GLY A 178 -18.99 25.91 -1.30
C GLY A 178 -17.86 26.68 -2.00
N PRO A 179 -17.90 26.79 -3.34
CA PRO A 179 -16.88 27.48 -4.12
C PRO A 179 -16.68 28.96 -3.74
N GLU A 180 -17.73 29.62 -3.26
CA GLU A 180 -17.73 31.03 -2.88
C GLU A 180 -16.86 31.34 -1.64
N ALA A 181 -16.56 30.33 -0.83
CA ALA A 181 -15.74 30.49 0.37
C ALA A 181 -14.23 30.46 0.10
N LEU A 182 -13.84 30.18 -1.14
CA LEU A 182 -12.44 30.06 -1.55
C LEU A 182 -12.15 30.97 -2.77
N VAL A 183 -10.93 31.44 -2.84
CA VAL A 183 -10.37 32.16 -3.99
C VAL A 183 -9.12 31.42 -4.50
N SER A 184 -8.79 31.68 -5.77
CA SER A 184 -7.59 31.15 -6.43
C SER A 184 -6.95 32.29 -7.25
N PRO A 185 -5.60 32.36 -7.32
CA PRO A 185 -4.62 31.50 -6.68
C PRO A 185 -4.47 31.75 -5.17
N GLY A 186 -3.78 30.85 -4.46
CA GLY A 186 -3.52 30.96 -3.03
C GLY A 186 -2.29 30.17 -2.57
N HIS A 187 -2.16 29.98 -1.26
CA HIS A 187 -0.97 29.37 -0.64
C HIS A 187 -1.22 27.96 -0.05
N VAL A 188 -2.38 27.37 -0.31
CA VAL A 188 -2.68 25.96 -0.03
C VAL A 188 -2.88 25.24 -1.36
N PHE A 189 -2.27 24.06 -1.50
CA PHE A 189 -2.25 23.26 -2.74
C PHE A 189 -3.11 22.01 -2.58
N PRO A 190 -4.37 22.00 -3.05
CA PRO A 190 -5.20 20.81 -2.97
C PRO A 190 -4.75 19.73 -3.96
N LEU A 191 -4.80 18.48 -3.47
CA LEU A 191 -4.54 17.25 -4.23
C LEU A 191 -5.79 16.38 -4.25
N VAL A 192 -6.12 15.82 -5.39
CA VAL A 192 -7.27 14.93 -5.54
C VAL A 192 -6.83 13.49 -5.29
N ALA A 193 -7.32 12.87 -4.22
CA ALA A 193 -7.10 11.46 -3.98
C ALA A 193 -7.93 10.61 -4.97
N GLN A 194 -7.33 9.52 -5.46
CA GLN A 194 -8.02 8.57 -6.32
C GLN A 194 -9.14 7.86 -5.55
N PRO A 195 -10.35 7.71 -6.14
CA PRO A 195 -11.38 6.83 -5.58
C PRO A 195 -10.82 5.42 -5.35
N GLY A 196 -11.08 4.86 -4.15
CA GLY A 196 -10.46 3.61 -3.71
C GLY A 196 -9.16 3.78 -2.90
N GLY A 197 -8.58 4.99 -2.85
CA GLY A 197 -7.47 5.34 -1.98
C GLY A 197 -6.18 4.57 -2.29
N VAL A 198 -5.43 4.17 -1.25
CA VAL A 198 -4.13 3.47 -1.41
C VAL A 198 -4.25 2.14 -2.13
N LEU A 199 -5.44 1.55 -2.23
CA LEU A 199 -5.69 0.33 -2.99
C LEU A 199 -5.68 0.58 -4.51
N VAL A 200 -5.84 1.83 -4.94
CA VAL A 200 -5.80 2.23 -6.36
C VAL A 200 -4.47 2.90 -6.70
N ARG A 201 -4.00 3.80 -5.83
CA ARG A 201 -2.73 4.50 -6.00
C ARG A 201 -2.00 4.57 -4.66
N ALA A 202 -0.84 3.92 -4.57
CA ALA A 202 -0.03 3.82 -3.36
C ALA A 202 0.75 5.13 -3.08
N GLY A 203 0.04 6.27 -3.00
CA GLY A 203 0.62 7.60 -2.79
C GLY A 203 0.24 8.22 -1.45
N HIS A 204 1.04 9.21 -0.99
CA HIS A 204 0.81 9.95 0.25
C HIS A 204 -0.55 10.66 0.27
N THR A 205 -1.02 11.17 -0.88
CA THR A 205 -2.34 11.80 -1.04
C THR A 205 -3.46 10.85 -0.64
N GLU A 206 -3.46 9.64 -1.24
CA GLU A 206 -4.44 8.60 -0.95
C GLU A 206 -4.32 8.10 0.49
N ALA A 207 -3.08 7.92 0.96
CA ALA A 207 -2.82 7.44 2.31
C ALA A 207 -3.33 8.41 3.38
N ALA A 208 -3.14 9.72 3.20
CA ALA A 208 -3.62 10.73 4.13
C ALA A 208 -5.16 10.73 4.25
N VAL A 209 -5.86 10.65 3.12
CA VAL A 209 -7.33 10.56 3.08
C VAL A 209 -7.82 9.24 3.71
N ASP A 210 -7.18 8.13 3.39
CA ASP A 210 -7.54 6.82 3.94
C ASP A 210 -7.35 6.72 5.44
N VAL A 211 -6.21 7.18 5.97
CA VAL A 211 -5.94 7.19 7.42
C VAL A 211 -6.96 8.05 8.14
N ALA A 212 -7.29 9.25 7.62
CA ALA A 212 -8.31 10.11 8.21
C ALA A 212 -9.68 9.41 8.23
N ARG A 213 -10.09 8.79 7.12
CA ARG A 213 -11.34 8.03 7.01
C ARG A 213 -11.38 6.84 7.99
N LEU A 214 -10.30 6.06 8.07
CA LEU A 214 -10.18 4.91 8.98
C LEU A 214 -10.15 5.32 10.45
N ALA A 215 -9.67 6.52 10.75
CA ALA A 215 -9.74 7.13 12.07
C ALA A 215 -11.16 7.63 12.44
N GLY A 216 -12.13 7.62 11.52
CA GLY A 216 -13.48 8.15 11.70
C GLY A 216 -13.56 9.68 11.62
N LEU A 217 -12.60 10.31 10.95
CA LEU A 217 -12.48 11.76 10.78
C LEU A 217 -12.93 12.18 9.37
N ASN A 218 -12.98 13.50 9.12
CA ASN A 218 -13.19 14.02 7.77
C ASN A 218 -12.14 13.41 6.82
N PRO A 219 -12.54 12.82 5.68
CA PRO A 219 -11.63 12.12 4.77
C PRO A 219 -10.75 13.10 3.99
N SER A 220 -9.88 13.77 4.70
CA SER A 220 -8.93 14.77 4.22
C SER A 220 -7.69 14.80 5.10
N GLY A 221 -6.54 15.13 4.53
CA GLY A 221 -5.29 15.21 5.26
C GLY A 221 -4.39 16.32 4.75
N VAL A 222 -3.56 16.86 5.63
CA VAL A 222 -2.47 17.76 5.24
C VAL A 222 -1.19 16.96 5.21
N ILE A 223 -0.44 17.09 4.13
CA ILE A 223 0.83 16.41 3.91
C ILE A 223 1.93 17.42 3.60
N CYS A 224 3.16 17.06 3.95
CA CYS A 224 4.34 17.87 3.66
C CYS A 224 5.57 16.97 3.66
N GLU A 225 6.30 16.97 2.58
CA GLU A 225 7.52 16.17 2.42
C GLU A 225 8.59 16.60 3.45
N VAL A 226 9.44 15.64 3.88
CA VAL A 226 10.55 15.92 4.80
C VAL A 226 11.85 16.01 4.02
N MET A 227 12.51 17.16 4.13
CA MET A 227 13.84 17.38 3.54
C MET A 227 14.92 17.41 4.62
N ARG A 228 16.13 17.00 4.24
CA ARG A 228 17.35 17.20 5.02
C ARG A 228 17.74 18.67 5.06
N GLU A 229 18.72 19.02 5.92
CA GLU A 229 19.22 20.39 6.03
C GLU A 229 19.90 20.91 4.76
N ASP A 230 20.47 20.01 3.97
CA ASP A 230 21.09 20.32 2.67
C ASP A 230 20.08 20.49 1.53
N GLY A 231 18.76 20.34 1.80
CA GLY A 231 17.68 20.45 0.82
C GLY A 231 17.41 19.17 0.04
N THR A 232 18.14 18.07 0.28
CA THR A 232 17.83 16.78 -0.32
C THR A 232 16.69 16.09 0.43
N MET A 233 16.03 15.12 -0.22
CA MET A 233 14.92 14.41 0.42
C MET A 233 15.42 13.49 1.54
N ALA A 234 14.74 13.53 2.69
CA ALA A 234 14.99 12.59 3.78
C ALA A 234 14.53 11.19 3.37
N ARG A 235 15.36 10.18 3.70
CA ARG A 235 15.06 8.78 3.47
C ARG A 235 14.77 8.09 4.81
N LEU A 236 14.32 6.84 4.81
CA LEU A 236 13.85 6.15 6.02
C LEU A 236 14.81 6.31 7.21
N ASP A 237 16.12 6.17 6.99
CA ASP A 237 17.13 6.31 8.07
C ASP A 237 17.14 7.73 8.68
N ASP A 238 16.95 8.77 7.85
CA ASP A 238 16.87 10.17 8.30
C ASP A 238 15.53 10.43 9.00
N LEU A 239 14.45 9.87 8.45
CA LEU A 239 13.09 9.99 9.00
C LEU A 239 12.98 9.32 10.37
N MET A 240 13.65 8.18 10.59
CA MET A 240 13.70 7.54 11.91
C MET A 240 14.37 8.45 12.96
N GLN A 241 15.46 9.14 12.58
CA GLN A 241 16.11 10.10 13.46
C GLN A 241 15.23 11.32 13.72
N PHE A 242 14.64 11.87 12.66
CA PHE A 242 13.71 12.98 12.73
C PHE A 242 12.51 12.66 13.64
N ALA A 243 11.89 11.51 13.44
CA ALA A 243 10.76 11.06 14.24
C ALA A 243 11.14 10.86 15.72
N ALA A 244 12.32 10.31 16.01
CA ALA A 244 12.81 10.14 17.39
C ALA A 244 13.04 11.50 18.08
N VAL A 245 13.55 12.50 17.35
CA VAL A 245 13.77 13.85 17.89
C VAL A 245 12.45 14.56 18.19
N HIS A 246 11.45 14.39 17.32
CA HIS A 246 10.18 15.11 17.40
C HIS A 246 9.05 14.32 18.08
N GLY A 247 9.30 13.08 18.51
CA GLY A 247 8.31 12.22 19.16
C GLY A 247 7.19 11.77 18.21
N LEU A 248 7.50 11.61 16.92
CA LEU A 248 6.58 11.18 15.89
C LEU A 248 6.65 9.67 15.67
N LYS A 249 5.57 9.09 15.14
CA LYS A 249 5.53 7.72 14.65
C LYS A 249 5.65 7.69 13.13
N ILE A 250 6.22 6.61 12.61
CA ILE A 250 6.35 6.34 11.17
C ILE A 250 5.50 5.11 10.84
N GLY A 251 4.68 5.21 9.79
CA GLY A 251 4.00 4.08 9.15
C GLY A 251 4.40 3.96 7.70
N THR A 252 4.20 2.78 7.11
CA THR A 252 4.42 2.56 5.68
C THR A 252 3.09 2.54 4.93
N ILE A 253 3.08 3.06 3.71
CA ILE A 253 1.91 2.95 2.82
C ILE A 253 1.65 1.48 2.49
N ARG A 254 2.69 0.65 2.43
CA ARG A 254 2.57 -0.81 2.24
C ARG A 254 1.76 -1.46 3.36
N ASP A 255 2.04 -1.14 4.64
CA ASP A 255 1.29 -1.68 5.77
C ASP A 255 -0.16 -1.18 5.79
N LEU A 256 -0.39 0.07 5.38
CA LEU A 256 -1.74 0.61 5.24
C LEU A 256 -2.53 -0.11 4.14
N ILE A 257 -1.90 -0.44 3.00
CA ILE A 257 -2.48 -1.28 1.95
C ILE A 257 -2.84 -2.65 2.52
N ALA A 258 -1.92 -3.32 3.20
CA ALA A 258 -2.15 -4.63 3.80
C ALA A 258 -3.29 -4.59 4.84
N TYR A 259 -3.33 -3.54 5.67
CA TYR A 259 -4.40 -3.32 6.63
C TYR A 259 -5.76 -3.15 5.94
N ARG A 260 -5.84 -2.31 4.90
CA ARG A 260 -7.09 -2.08 4.15
C ARG A 260 -7.55 -3.33 3.42
N LEU A 261 -6.64 -4.05 2.77
CA LEU A 261 -6.95 -5.31 2.10
C LEU A 261 -7.55 -6.34 3.06
N LYS A 262 -7.10 -6.36 4.34
CA LYS A 262 -7.61 -7.24 5.37
C LYS A 262 -8.97 -6.79 5.94
N LYS A 263 -9.21 -5.49 6.07
CA LYS A 263 -10.40 -4.93 6.75
C LYS A 263 -11.54 -4.57 5.80
N ASP A 264 -11.20 -4.10 4.60
CA ASP A 264 -12.18 -3.69 3.61
C ASP A 264 -12.62 -4.93 2.82
N HIS A 265 -13.89 -5.31 2.93
CA HIS A 265 -14.49 -6.32 2.04
C HIS A 265 -14.68 -5.69 0.65
N MET A 266 -13.58 -5.69 -0.11
CA MET A 266 -13.52 -5.01 -1.41
C MET A 266 -14.12 -5.81 -2.55
N VAL A 267 -14.47 -7.08 -2.33
CA VAL A 267 -15.07 -7.93 -3.36
C VAL A 267 -16.52 -8.23 -3.06
N GLU A 268 -17.35 -8.19 -4.09
CA GLU A 268 -18.73 -8.64 -4.05
C GLU A 268 -19.00 -9.63 -5.19
N ARG A 269 -19.71 -10.71 -4.92
CA ARG A 269 -20.14 -11.65 -5.95
C ARG A 269 -21.35 -11.08 -6.69
N VAL A 270 -21.17 -10.80 -7.99
CA VAL A 270 -22.20 -10.15 -8.83
C VAL A 270 -22.92 -11.10 -9.78
N ALA A 271 -22.32 -12.24 -10.13
CA ALA A 271 -22.94 -13.22 -11.00
C ALA A 271 -22.44 -14.64 -10.71
N THR A 272 -23.25 -15.63 -11.05
CA THR A 272 -22.87 -17.06 -10.95
C THR A 272 -23.54 -17.83 -12.11
N THR A 273 -22.77 -18.71 -12.75
CA THR A 273 -23.29 -19.63 -13.78
C THR A 273 -22.54 -20.93 -13.76
N GLY A 274 -23.20 -22.01 -14.20
CA GLY A 274 -22.52 -23.30 -14.44
C GLY A 274 -21.99 -23.38 -15.88
N PHE A 275 -20.89 -24.11 -16.07
CA PHE A 275 -20.40 -24.46 -17.40
C PHE A 275 -19.80 -25.88 -17.39
N THR A 276 -19.78 -26.51 -18.56
CA THR A 276 -19.12 -27.81 -18.76
C THR A 276 -17.76 -27.57 -19.42
N ALA A 277 -16.71 -28.00 -18.77
CA ALA A 277 -15.35 -27.90 -19.31
C ALA A 277 -15.18 -28.87 -20.51
N LYS A 278 -14.13 -28.69 -21.32
CA LYS A 278 -13.82 -29.56 -22.46
C LYS A 278 -13.59 -31.03 -22.05
N SER A 279 -13.15 -31.25 -20.82
CA SER A 279 -13.02 -32.56 -20.18
C SER A 279 -14.36 -33.26 -19.92
N GLY A 280 -15.48 -32.54 -19.95
CA GLY A 280 -16.81 -32.99 -19.52
C GLY A 280 -17.13 -32.67 -18.06
N ALA A 281 -16.19 -32.19 -17.29
CA ALA A 281 -16.39 -31.84 -15.90
C ALA A 281 -17.27 -30.61 -15.74
N GLN A 282 -18.08 -30.58 -14.66
CA GLN A 282 -18.97 -29.49 -14.34
C GLN A 282 -18.25 -28.48 -13.44
N TRP A 283 -18.28 -27.24 -13.82
CA TRP A 283 -17.70 -26.12 -13.10
C TRP A 283 -18.75 -25.05 -12.83
N GLN A 284 -18.57 -24.30 -11.74
CA GLN A 284 -19.34 -23.10 -11.45
C GLN A 284 -18.43 -21.89 -11.62
N ALA A 285 -18.81 -20.98 -12.51
CA ALA A 285 -18.16 -19.68 -12.68
C ALA A 285 -18.86 -18.65 -11.82
N GLN A 286 -18.10 -17.96 -10.96
CA GLN A 286 -18.58 -16.89 -10.08
C GLN A 286 -17.82 -15.62 -10.39
N VAL A 287 -18.54 -14.54 -10.73
CA VAL A 287 -17.93 -13.23 -11.01
C VAL A 287 -17.93 -12.40 -9.74
N PHE A 288 -16.75 -11.92 -9.38
CA PHE A 288 -16.52 -11.00 -8.27
C PHE A 288 -16.10 -9.64 -8.79
N ARG A 289 -16.75 -8.57 -8.28
CA ARG A 289 -16.41 -7.19 -8.59
C ARG A 289 -15.58 -6.59 -7.47
N ASP A 290 -14.44 -5.98 -7.84
CA ASP A 290 -13.68 -5.09 -6.95
C ASP A 290 -14.42 -3.76 -6.81
N LYS A 291 -14.88 -3.45 -5.61
CA LYS A 291 -15.65 -2.22 -5.30
C LYS A 291 -14.82 -0.94 -5.48
N ALA A 292 -13.49 -1.02 -5.38
CA ALA A 292 -12.62 0.15 -5.53
C ALA A 292 -12.44 0.57 -6.99
N THR A 293 -12.37 -0.40 -7.90
CA THR A 293 -12.06 -0.16 -9.31
C THR A 293 -13.19 -0.46 -10.27
N GLY A 294 -14.20 -1.20 -9.80
CA GLY A 294 -15.23 -1.77 -10.66
C GLY A 294 -14.74 -2.95 -11.52
N ALA A 295 -13.47 -3.35 -11.41
CA ALA A 295 -12.93 -4.47 -12.17
C ALA A 295 -13.54 -5.80 -11.72
N GLU A 296 -13.80 -6.68 -12.69
CA GLU A 296 -14.40 -7.99 -12.42
C GLU A 296 -13.34 -9.10 -12.53
N GLN A 297 -13.43 -10.05 -11.60
CA GLN A 297 -12.56 -11.21 -11.51
C GLN A 297 -13.42 -12.49 -11.54
N LEU A 298 -12.86 -13.58 -12.05
CA LEU A 298 -13.59 -14.84 -12.19
C LEU A 298 -13.03 -15.87 -11.22
N ALA A 299 -13.89 -16.45 -10.37
CA ALA A 299 -13.58 -17.67 -9.64
C ALA A 299 -14.29 -18.86 -10.31
N MET A 300 -13.55 -19.92 -10.61
CA MET A 300 -14.08 -21.17 -11.13
C MET A 300 -13.99 -22.22 -10.02
N VAL A 301 -15.13 -22.78 -9.64
CA VAL A 301 -15.26 -23.76 -8.56
C VAL A 301 -15.68 -25.11 -9.15
N HIS A 302 -14.94 -26.17 -8.84
CA HIS A 302 -15.28 -27.55 -9.15
C HIS A 302 -15.60 -28.30 -7.86
N GLY A 303 -16.63 -29.13 -7.88
CA GLY A 303 -17.04 -29.89 -6.70
C GLY A 303 -17.61 -29.04 -5.55
N SER A 304 -17.68 -29.62 -4.35
CA SER A 304 -18.10 -28.94 -3.12
C SER A 304 -16.90 -28.54 -2.30
N ILE A 305 -16.82 -27.28 -1.93
CA ILE A 305 -15.76 -26.76 -1.06
C ILE A 305 -16.13 -27.09 0.38
N ASP A 306 -15.26 -27.84 1.06
CA ASP A 306 -15.36 -28.13 2.48
C ASP A 306 -14.38 -27.20 3.23
N PRO A 307 -14.87 -26.27 4.06
CA PRO A 307 -14.02 -25.33 4.77
C PRO A 307 -13.13 -25.96 5.85
N ASP A 308 -13.44 -27.19 6.28
CA ASP A 308 -12.69 -27.93 7.31
C ASP A 308 -11.51 -28.73 6.73
N HIS A 309 -11.36 -28.77 5.41
CA HIS A 309 -10.28 -29.48 4.74
C HIS A 309 -9.50 -28.57 3.78
N PRO A 310 -8.18 -28.80 3.60
CA PRO A 310 -7.37 -28.02 2.64
C PRO A 310 -7.91 -28.15 1.22
N VAL A 311 -8.16 -27.00 0.58
CA VAL A 311 -8.73 -26.90 -0.76
C VAL A 311 -7.61 -26.73 -1.79
N LEU A 312 -7.69 -27.42 -2.92
CA LEU A 312 -6.79 -27.23 -4.05
C LEU A 312 -7.10 -25.90 -4.74
N VAL A 313 -6.13 -24.99 -4.75
CA VAL A 313 -6.33 -23.61 -5.22
C VAL A 313 -5.29 -23.22 -6.27
N ARG A 314 -5.73 -22.58 -7.34
CA ARG A 314 -4.88 -21.88 -8.29
C ARG A 314 -5.25 -20.40 -8.34
N MET A 315 -4.31 -19.53 -8.06
CA MET A 315 -4.39 -18.10 -8.42
C MET A 315 -3.73 -17.93 -9.78
N HIS A 316 -4.52 -17.61 -10.81
CA HIS A 316 -4.08 -17.58 -12.21
C HIS A 316 -4.26 -16.17 -12.78
N SER A 317 -3.16 -15.47 -13.01
CA SER A 317 -3.19 -14.21 -13.76
C SER A 317 -3.41 -14.53 -15.23
N LEU A 318 -4.58 -14.14 -15.78
CA LEU A 318 -4.93 -14.39 -17.18
C LEU A 318 -3.96 -13.69 -18.13
N ASP A 319 -3.44 -14.44 -19.07
CA ASP A 319 -2.56 -13.96 -20.13
C ASP A 319 -3.17 -14.31 -21.50
N LEU A 320 -3.55 -13.28 -22.26
CA LEU A 320 -4.18 -13.48 -23.58
C LEU A 320 -3.32 -14.33 -24.51
N PHE A 321 -2.01 -14.12 -24.50
CA PHE A 321 -1.11 -14.81 -25.44
C PHE A 321 -0.92 -16.28 -25.05
N ALA A 322 -0.65 -16.56 -23.77
CA ALA A 322 -0.44 -17.93 -23.30
C ALA A 322 -1.74 -18.73 -23.21
N ASP A 323 -2.81 -18.12 -22.60
CA ASP A 323 -4.03 -18.84 -22.25
C ASP A 323 -5.03 -18.91 -23.42
N VAL A 324 -5.01 -17.95 -24.36
CA VAL A 324 -5.99 -17.86 -25.45
C VAL A 324 -5.35 -18.10 -26.83
N LEU A 325 -4.20 -17.43 -27.10
CA LEU A 325 -3.54 -17.51 -28.41
C LEU A 325 -2.55 -18.69 -28.52
N GLY A 326 -2.31 -19.42 -27.42
CA GLY A 326 -1.45 -20.60 -27.43
C GLY A 326 0.03 -20.32 -27.63
N GLU A 327 0.51 -19.14 -27.14
CA GLU A 327 1.93 -18.79 -27.17
C GLU A 327 2.76 -19.87 -26.46
N ALA A 328 3.77 -20.41 -27.14
CA ALA A 328 4.69 -21.35 -26.53
C ALA A 328 5.60 -20.67 -25.50
N SER A 329 5.26 -20.80 -24.23
CA SER A 329 5.94 -20.19 -23.10
C SER A 329 5.88 -21.09 -21.87
N GLU A 330 6.62 -20.77 -20.81
CA GLU A 330 6.53 -21.49 -19.52
C GLU A 330 5.14 -21.41 -18.87
N ARG A 331 4.28 -20.50 -19.35
CA ARG A 331 2.89 -20.34 -18.90
C ARG A 331 1.90 -21.21 -19.66
N SER A 332 2.31 -21.73 -20.83
CA SER A 332 1.44 -22.57 -21.68
C SER A 332 0.94 -23.79 -20.92
N GLY A 333 -0.35 -24.03 -21.00
CA GLY A 333 -0.98 -25.21 -20.39
C GLY A 333 -1.18 -25.13 -18.87
N LEU A 334 -0.74 -24.06 -18.18
CA LEU A 334 -0.90 -23.96 -16.71
C LEU A 334 -2.37 -23.92 -16.27
N LEU A 335 -3.23 -23.22 -17.01
CA LEU A 335 -4.66 -23.15 -16.68
C LEU A 335 -5.35 -24.51 -16.93
N PRO A 336 -5.24 -25.13 -18.10
CA PRO A 336 -5.79 -26.48 -18.33
C PRO A 336 -5.20 -27.53 -17.37
N GLY A 337 -3.90 -27.48 -17.09
CA GLY A 337 -3.25 -28.41 -16.15
C GLY A 337 -3.80 -28.27 -14.73
N ALA A 338 -3.98 -27.02 -14.24
CA ALA A 338 -4.60 -26.78 -12.95
C ALA A 338 -6.06 -27.30 -12.90
N MET A 339 -6.84 -27.08 -13.98
CA MET A 339 -8.19 -27.63 -14.10
C MET A 339 -8.18 -29.15 -14.00
N ALA A 340 -7.32 -29.84 -14.76
CA ALA A 340 -7.23 -31.29 -14.74
C ALA A 340 -6.86 -31.82 -13.34
N MET A 341 -5.92 -31.20 -12.64
CA MET A 341 -5.54 -31.59 -11.28
C MET A 341 -6.70 -31.44 -10.29
N ILE A 342 -7.46 -30.33 -10.37
CA ILE A 342 -8.63 -30.10 -9.55
C ILE A 342 -9.74 -31.09 -9.85
N GLU A 343 -10.00 -31.39 -11.12
CA GLU A 343 -10.97 -32.40 -11.56
C GLU A 343 -10.61 -33.79 -11.03
N ALA A 344 -9.33 -34.17 -11.11
CA ALA A 344 -8.84 -35.43 -10.57
C ALA A 344 -8.95 -35.49 -9.02
N GLN A 345 -8.80 -34.39 -8.32
CA GLN A 345 -8.98 -34.30 -6.87
C GLN A 345 -10.47 -34.33 -6.47
N GLY A 346 -11.38 -33.96 -7.37
CA GLY A 346 -12.82 -33.89 -7.16
C GLY A 346 -13.37 -32.59 -6.63
N ALA A 347 -12.52 -31.71 -6.08
CA ALA A 347 -12.90 -30.36 -5.64
C ALA A 347 -11.73 -29.39 -5.67
N GLY A 348 -12.01 -28.12 -5.94
CA GLY A 348 -11.02 -27.04 -5.87
C GLY A 348 -11.47 -25.75 -6.56
N VAL A 349 -10.60 -24.75 -6.51
CA VAL A 349 -10.89 -23.40 -6.98
C VAL A 349 -9.76 -22.84 -7.82
N ILE A 350 -10.12 -22.20 -8.94
CA ILE A 350 -9.22 -21.35 -9.71
C ILE A 350 -9.75 -19.92 -9.65
N VAL A 351 -8.95 -18.99 -9.12
CA VAL A 351 -9.21 -17.56 -9.21
C VAL A 351 -8.46 -17.01 -10.41
N ALA A 352 -9.17 -16.70 -11.48
CA ALA A 352 -8.65 -16.10 -12.69
C ALA A 352 -8.65 -14.58 -12.55
N LEU A 353 -7.45 -14.02 -12.35
CA LEU A 353 -7.22 -12.60 -12.14
C LEU A 353 -7.00 -11.93 -13.50
N HIS A 354 -7.87 -11.02 -13.85
CA HIS A 354 -7.83 -10.29 -15.11
C HIS A 354 -7.47 -8.82 -14.88
N ALA A 355 -6.39 -8.36 -15.51
CA ALA A 355 -6.01 -6.95 -15.51
C ALA A 355 -6.92 -6.15 -16.48
N ALA A 356 -8.19 -5.98 -16.11
CA ALA A 356 -9.19 -5.27 -16.91
C ALA A 356 -9.09 -3.75 -16.77
N SER A 357 -7.89 -3.17 -17.00
CA SER A 357 -7.71 -1.72 -16.99
C SER A 357 -7.47 -1.19 -18.41
N PRO A 358 -7.83 0.08 -18.70
CA PRO A 358 -7.48 0.70 -19.98
C PRO A 358 -5.98 0.55 -20.26
N GLY A 359 -5.62 0.07 -21.45
CA GLY A 359 -4.24 -0.16 -21.85
C GLY A 359 -3.60 -1.47 -21.37
N SER A 360 -4.35 -2.40 -20.77
CA SER A 360 -3.81 -3.70 -20.32
C SER A 360 -3.16 -4.49 -21.46
N LEU A 361 -3.74 -4.49 -22.66
CA LEU A 361 -3.16 -5.15 -23.84
C LEU A 361 -1.88 -4.48 -24.32
N SER A 362 -1.84 -3.15 -24.32
CA SER A 362 -0.62 -2.40 -24.67
C SER A 362 0.50 -2.71 -23.68
N ARG A 363 0.20 -2.71 -22.37
CA ARG A 363 1.18 -3.10 -21.33
C ARG A 363 1.66 -4.54 -21.48
N ALA A 364 0.76 -5.49 -21.74
CA ALA A 364 1.14 -6.89 -22.00
C ALA A 364 2.09 -7.03 -23.19
N THR A 365 1.90 -6.21 -24.23
CA THR A 365 2.78 -6.14 -25.40
C THR A 365 4.12 -5.47 -25.08
N ASP A 366 4.11 -4.40 -24.29
CA ASP A 366 5.30 -3.68 -23.86
C ASP A 366 6.22 -4.58 -22.99
N LEU A 367 5.65 -5.34 -22.04
CA LEU A 367 6.40 -6.32 -21.24
C LEU A 367 7.10 -7.35 -22.11
N ARG A 368 6.45 -7.86 -23.17
CA ARG A 368 7.07 -8.80 -24.14
C ARG A 368 8.19 -8.14 -24.96
N SER A 369 8.11 -6.83 -25.14
CA SER A 369 9.16 -6.03 -25.80
C SER A 369 10.31 -5.66 -24.87
N GLY A 370 10.33 -6.18 -23.61
CA GLY A 370 11.39 -5.93 -22.63
C GLY A 370 11.30 -4.61 -21.88
N LYS A 371 10.15 -3.91 -21.94
CA LYS A 371 9.91 -2.72 -21.11
C LYS A 371 9.58 -3.12 -19.68
N PRO A 372 10.05 -2.41 -18.64
CA PRO A 372 9.76 -2.73 -17.25
C PRO A 372 8.26 -2.56 -16.95
N GLY A 373 7.70 -3.51 -16.17
CA GLY A 373 6.33 -3.43 -15.66
C GLY A 373 6.25 -2.69 -14.32
N GLU A 374 5.05 -2.24 -13.95
CA GLU A 374 4.80 -1.60 -12.65
C GLU A 374 4.65 -2.67 -11.54
N ALA A 375 5.55 -2.65 -10.54
CA ALA A 375 5.59 -3.64 -9.46
C ALA A 375 4.35 -3.67 -8.55
N GLY A 376 3.59 -2.56 -8.46
CA GLY A 376 2.42 -2.44 -7.59
C GLY A 376 1.18 -3.24 -8.04
N GLU A 377 1.06 -3.57 -9.33
CA GLU A 377 -0.11 -4.24 -9.90
C GLU A 377 -0.22 -5.72 -9.47
N ALA A 378 0.90 -6.39 -9.30
CA ALA A 378 0.95 -7.79 -8.87
C ALA A 378 0.46 -7.97 -7.41
N LEU A 379 0.92 -7.14 -6.48
CA LEU A 379 0.53 -7.20 -5.06
C LEU A 379 -0.97 -6.98 -4.88
N ARG A 380 -1.53 -6.04 -5.63
CA ARG A 380 -2.97 -5.75 -5.62
C ARG A 380 -3.80 -6.90 -6.16
N SER A 381 -3.41 -7.50 -7.28
CA SER A 381 -4.11 -8.64 -7.87
C SER A 381 -4.14 -9.84 -6.91
N TYR A 382 -3.05 -10.11 -6.19
CA TYR A 382 -3.01 -11.15 -5.17
C TYR A 382 -3.94 -10.85 -3.98
N GLY A 383 -4.03 -9.59 -3.54
CA GLY A 383 -4.93 -9.17 -2.46
C GLY A 383 -6.41 -9.39 -2.80
N ILE A 384 -6.83 -9.05 -4.02
CA ILE A 384 -8.20 -9.31 -4.51
C ILE A 384 -8.44 -10.82 -4.59
N GLY A 385 -7.49 -11.60 -5.13
CA GLY A 385 -7.58 -13.06 -5.17
C GLY A 385 -7.76 -13.68 -3.78
N ALA A 386 -7.02 -13.19 -2.78
CA ALA A 386 -7.14 -13.65 -1.39
C ALA A 386 -8.52 -13.34 -0.80
N GLN A 387 -9.09 -12.16 -1.06
CA GLN A 387 -10.45 -11.81 -0.62
C GLN A 387 -11.52 -12.68 -1.29
N ILE A 388 -11.33 -13.03 -2.58
CA ILE A 388 -12.24 -13.95 -3.28
C ILE A 388 -12.19 -15.33 -2.63
N LEU A 389 -11.00 -15.88 -2.32
CA LEU A 389 -10.85 -17.16 -1.64
C LEU A 389 -11.51 -17.14 -0.25
N ALA A 390 -11.29 -16.09 0.54
CA ALA A 390 -11.95 -15.92 1.83
C ALA A 390 -13.48 -15.81 1.71
N ALA A 391 -14.00 -15.11 0.68
CA ALA A 391 -15.44 -15.01 0.39
C ALA A 391 -16.05 -16.36 -0.06
N LEU A 392 -15.24 -17.28 -0.57
CA LEU A 392 -15.63 -18.66 -0.88
C LEU A 392 -15.55 -19.60 0.35
N GLY A 393 -15.15 -19.09 1.53
CA GLY A 393 -15.02 -19.87 2.76
C GLY A 393 -13.77 -20.74 2.82
N ILE A 394 -12.75 -20.46 2.03
CA ILE A 394 -11.47 -21.17 2.05
C ILE A 394 -10.60 -20.59 3.16
N HIS A 395 -10.00 -21.46 3.98
CA HIS A 395 -9.05 -21.13 5.03
C HIS A 395 -7.70 -21.76 4.78
N ASP A 396 -7.66 -23.09 4.67
CA ASP A 396 -6.47 -23.85 4.38
C ASP A 396 -6.44 -24.24 2.89
N MET A 397 -5.30 -24.05 2.25
CA MET A 397 -5.18 -24.36 0.82
C MET A 397 -3.92 -25.14 0.45
N ILE A 398 -4.06 -25.96 -0.58
CA ILE A 398 -2.95 -26.53 -1.34
C ILE A 398 -2.80 -25.65 -2.58
N LEU A 399 -1.73 -24.85 -2.64
CA LEU A 399 -1.53 -23.90 -3.73
C LEU A 399 -0.89 -24.57 -4.94
N LEU A 400 -1.56 -24.52 -6.07
CA LEU A 400 -1.01 -24.94 -7.36
C LEU A 400 -0.12 -23.84 -7.94
N SER A 401 1.20 -24.06 -7.97
CA SER A 401 2.16 -23.07 -8.47
C SER A 401 3.38 -23.73 -9.12
N ASN A 402 3.89 -23.12 -10.22
CA ASN A 402 5.15 -23.49 -10.85
C ASN A 402 6.26 -22.43 -10.60
N THR A 403 5.97 -21.39 -9.80
CA THR A 403 6.91 -20.34 -9.41
C THR A 403 7.14 -20.35 -7.89
N CYS A 404 8.38 -20.21 -7.45
CA CYS A 404 8.76 -20.17 -6.03
C CYS A 404 8.48 -18.80 -5.38
N HIS A 405 7.33 -18.22 -5.60
CA HIS A 405 6.98 -16.94 -4.97
C HIS A 405 5.78 -17.19 -4.07
N SER A 406 6.04 -17.41 -2.77
CA SER A 406 4.97 -17.36 -1.76
C SER A 406 4.37 -15.95 -1.76
N PRO A 407 3.06 -15.83 -2.01
CA PRO A 407 2.41 -14.52 -1.92
C PRO A 407 2.53 -14.00 -0.49
N VAL A 408 3.33 -12.96 -0.30
CA VAL A 408 3.47 -12.27 0.97
C VAL A 408 2.09 -11.76 1.40
N ALA A 409 1.66 -12.07 2.64
CA ALA A 409 0.46 -11.56 3.30
C ALA A 409 -0.86 -12.36 3.18
N LEU A 410 -0.91 -13.60 2.70
CA LEU A 410 -2.16 -14.39 2.70
C LEU A 410 -2.70 -14.65 4.12
N SER A 411 -1.81 -14.81 5.13
CA SER A 411 -2.17 -14.95 6.54
C SER A 411 -3.02 -13.77 7.06
N GLY A 412 -2.85 -12.58 6.46
CA GLY A 412 -3.64 -11.39 6.74
C GLY A 412 -5.13 -11.53 6.42
N TYR A 413 -5.50 -12.46 5.53
CA TYR A 413 -6.88 -12.73 5.11
C TYR A 413 -7.48 -13.97 5.78
N GLY A 414 -6.78 -14.57 6.75
CA GLY A 414 -7.20 -15.83 7.36
C GLY A 414 -6.97 -17.05 6.48
N LEU A 415 -6.07 -16.92 5.48
CA LEU A 415 -5.70 -17.98 4.55
C LEU A 415 -4.34 -18.56 4.94
N ALA A 416 -4.21 -19.89 4.91
CA ALA A 416 -2.96 -20.59 5.13
C ALA A 416 -2.63 -21.50 3.93
N ILE A 417 -1.39 -21.42 3.44
CA ILE A 417 -0.87 -22.38 2.47
C ILE A 417 -0.31 -23.56 3.27
N ILE A 418 -0.98 -24.70 3.21
CA ILE A 418 -0.54 -25.94 3.88
C ILE A 418 0.47 -26.69 3.04
N GLU A 419 0.32 -26.64 1.71
CA GLU A 419 1.19 -27.30 0.75
C GLU A 419 1.28 -26.48 -0.53
N GLU A 420 2.45 -26.43 -1.17
CA GLU A 420 2.60 -25.97 -2.55
C GLU A 420 2.79 -27.20 -3.46
N ARG A 421 1.98 -27.28 -4.51
CA ARG A 421 2.02 -28.38 -5.46
C ARG A 421 2.25 -27.86 -6.87
N ARG A 422 3.19 -28.47 -7.57
CA ARG A 422 3.50 -28.11 -8.96
C ARG A 422 2.38 -28.55 -9.89
N ILE A 423 2.02 -27.68 -10.85
CA ILE A 423 1.06 -28.03 -11.90
C ILE A 423 1.72 -28.97 -12.90
N GLU A 424 1.12 -30.13 -13.09
CA GLU A 424 1.51 -31.08 -14.11
C GLU A 424 0.91 -30.63 -15.44
N LEU A 425 1.77 -30.45 -16.45
CA LEU A 425 1.32 -30.11 -17.79
C LEU A 425 0.97 -31.45 -18.49
N ALA A 426 -0.22 -31.51 -19.10
CA ALA A 426 -0.56 -32.62 -19.97
C ALA A 426 0.44 -32.70 -21.14
N ALA A 427 1.00 -33.85 -21.38
CA ALA A 427 1.95 -34.11 -22.45
C ALA A 427 1.33 -33.91 -23.85
#